data_aa97733367da0f3db9e886e966b9b561
#
_entry.id   aa97733367da0f3db9e886e966b9b561
#
_cell.length_a   1.000
_cell.length_b   1.000
_cell.length_c   1.000
_cell.angle_alpha   90.00
_cell.angle_beta   90.00
_cell.angle_gamma   90.00
#
_symmetry.space_group_name_H-M   'P 1'
#
loop_
_entity.id
_entity.type
_entity.pdbx_description
1 polymer ?
#
loop_
_entity_poly.entity_id
_entity_poly.type
_entity_poly.pdbx_seq_one_letter_code
_entity_poly.pdbx_strand_id
1 'polypeptide(L)'
;PQLQKRVEMLNDGTIDWSMGELLAFGSLLKAGHPIRVAGQDSRRGTFSNRHAVVIDKENGQEWTPLRSLITDENQFFVVDSLLSEYAAMGFEYGYSVIRPEALVMWEAQFGDFANGAQTIIDEFVSSALQKWGERSSVVLLLPHGYEGQGPDHSSARIERFLQLCAEQNMTVAQPSSPASYFHLLRWHMANPTRRPMVVFTPKSMLRLKVVDNHCGQDESNWLWRGLFDHCHH
;
A
#
# COMPACT_ATOMS: atom_id res chain seq x y z
N PRO A 1 -5.69 -13.43 -18.23
CA PRO A 1 -6.56 -12.24 -18.29
C PRO A 1 -5.99 -11.04 -17.50
N GLN A 2 -5.55 -11.21 -16.23
CA GLN A 2 -5.08 -10.07 -15.42
C GLN A 2 -3.79 -9.43 -15.95
N LEU A 3 -2.81 -10.22 -16.36
CA LEU A 3 -1.58 -9.72 -16.96
C LEU A 3 -1.86 -9.01 -18.30
N GLN A 4 -2.75 -9.58 -19.11
CA GLN A 4 -3.15 -8.98 -20.38
C GLN A 4 -3.83 -7.63 -20.17
N LYS A 5 -4.74 -7.52 -19.18
CA LYS A 5 -5.37 -6.24 -18.79
C LYS A 5 -4.33 -5.18 -18.40
N ARG A 6 -3.27 -5.58 -17.69
CA ARG A 6 -2.18 -4.64 -17.30
C ARG A 6 -1.41 -4.13 -18.51
N VAL A 7 -1.14 -5.00 -19.48
CA VAL A 7 -0.49 -4.57 -20.73
C VAL A 7 -1.39 -3.63 -21.53
N GLU A 8 -2.69 -3.90 -21.58
CA GLU A 8 -3.68 -3.02 -22.20
C GLU A 8 -3.70 -1.65 -21.52
N MET A 9 -3.76 -1.61 -20.18
CA MET A 9 -3.71 -0.35 -19.42
C MET A 9 -2.46 0.47 -19.72
N LEU A 10 -1.29 -0.16 -19.84
CA LEU A 10 -0.06 0.55 -20.19
C LEU A 10 -0.10 1.13 -21.61
N ASN A 11 -0.67 0.37 -22.57
CA ASN A 11 -0.79 0.82 -23.95
C ASN A 11 -1.79 1.98 -24.11
N ASP A 12 -2.87 1.95 -23.32
CA ASP A 12 -3.93 2.96 -23.36
C ASP A 12 -3.62 4.20 -22.49
N GLY A 13 -2.55 4.15 -21.71
CA GLY A 13 -2.20 5.21 -20.76
C GLY A 13 -3.17 5.32 -19.58
N THR A 14 -3.98 4.28 -19.34
CA THR A 14 -4.93 4.21 -18.22
C THR A 14 -4.37 3.34 -17.11
N ILE A 15 -4.60 3.68 -15.85
CA ILE A 15 -4.19 2.84 -14.72
C ILE A 15 -5.31 2.73 -13.70
N ASP A 16 -5.52 1.53 -13.17
CA ASP A 16 -6.36 1.33 -12.00
C ASP A 16 -5.55 1.48 -10.69
N TRP A 17 -6.24 1.44 -9.57
CA TRP A 17 -5.61 1.58 -8.24
C TRP A 17 -4.47 0.60 -8.02
N SER A 18 -4.68 -0.66 -8.37
CA SER A 18 -3.70 -1.72 -8.17
C SER A 18 -2.50 -1.59 -9.10
N MET A 19 -2.73 -1.10 -10.32
CA MET A 19 -1.62 -0.81 -11.22
C MET A 19 -0.77 0.36 -10.69
N GLY A 20 -1.39 1.41 -10.15
CA GLY A 20 -0.68 2.50 -9.47
C GLY A 20 0.17 2.01 -8.30
N GLU A 21 -0.38 1.11 -7.49
CA GLU A 21 0.34 0.47 -6.38
C GLU A 21 1.54 -0.35 -6.86
N LEU A 22 1.33 -1.23 -7.85
CA LEU A 22 2.40 -2.09 -8.37
C LEU A 22 3.50 -1.31 -9.09
N LEU A 23 3.15 -0.21 -9.75
CA LEU A 23 4.14 0.71 -10.34
C LEU A 23 4.97 1.41 -9.25
N ALA A 24 4.34 1.82 -8.13
CA ALA A 24 5.06 2.36 -6.98
C ALA A 24 6.05 1.32 -6.43
N PHE A 25 5.59 0.09 -6.23
CA PHE A 25 6.45 -1.01 -5.78
C PHE A 25 7.61 -1.26 -6.73
N GLY A 26 7.34 -1.41 -8.02
CA GLY A 26 8.38 -1.65 -9.02
C GLY A 26 9.44 -0.54 -9.04
N SER A 27 9.01 0.72 -8.94
CA SER A 27 9.92 1.86 -8.91
C SER A 27 10.77 1.94 -7.63
N LEU A 28 10.20 1.57 -6.48
CA LEU A 28 10.91 1.52 -5.20
C LEU A 28 11.89 0.36 -5.14
N LEU A 29 11.52 -0.82 -5.65
CA LEU A 29 12.41 -1.97 -5.78
C LEU A 29 13.64 -1.63 -6.65
N LYS A 30 13.42 -0.97 -7.78
CA LYS A 30 14.52 -0.49 -8.64
C LYS A 30 15.40 0.56 -7.95
N ALA A 31 14.85 1.34 -7.03
CA ALA A 31 15.61 2.27 -6.20
C ALA A 31 16.30 1.59 -5.00
N GLY A 32 16.18 0.27 -4.86
CA GLY A 32 16.84 -0.51 -3.80
C GLY A 32 16.07 -0.59 -2.47
N HIS A 33 14.79 -0.17 -2.45
CA HIS A 33 13.97 -0.29 -1.26
C HIS A 33 13.26 -1.65 -1.20
N PRO A 34 13.50 -2.48 -0.18
CA PRO A 34 12.72 -3.69 0.04
C PRO A 34 11.25 -3.36 0.32
N ILE A 35 10.36 -4.27 -0.07
CA ILE A 35 8.93 -4.10 0.13
C ILE A 35 8.35 -5.34 0.80
N ARG A 36 7.54 -5.11 1.82
CA ARG A 36 6.78 -6.14 2.50
C ARG A 36 5.32 -5.70 2.63
N VAL A 37 4.42 -6.51 2.11
CA VAL A 37 2.97 -6.34 2.23
C VAL A 37 2.40 -7.56 2.91
N ALA A 38 1.69 -7.37 4.00
CA ALA A 38 1.04 -8.43 4.74
C ALA A 38 -0.40 -8.04 5.10
N GLY A 39 -1.28 -9.02 5.13
CA GLY A 39 -2.69 -8.86 5.47
C GLY A 39 -3.48 -10.06 4.98
N GLN A 40 -4.74 -10.15 5.37
CA GLN A 40 -5.62 -11.21 4.89
C GLN A 40 -5.87 -11.03 3.39
N ASP A 41 -5.65 -12.07 2.61
CA ASP A 41 -5.77 -12.05 1.14
C ASP A 41 -4.86 -11.03 0.42
N SER A 42 -3.78 -10.53 1.02
CA SER A 42 -2.97 -9.45 0.43
C SER A 42 -2.27 -9.85 -0.88
N ARG A 43 -2.02 -11.13 -1.11
CA ARG A 43 -1.42 -11.64 -2.36
C ARG A 43 -2.31 -11.37 -3.57
N ARG A 44 -3.61 -11.54 -3.42
CA ARG A 44 -4.64 -11.27 -4.43
C ARG A 44 -5.26 -9.90 -4.25
N GLY A 45 -5.36 -9.42 -3.02
CA GLY A 45 -6.21 -8.35 -2.56
C GLY A 45 -7.62 -8.85 -2.22
N THR A 46 -8.19 -8.42 -1.09
CA THR A 46 -9.54 -8.80 -0.65
C THR A 46 -10.60 -8.54 -1.74
N PHE A 47 -10.42 -7.47 -2.50
CA PHE A 47 -11.33 -7.07 -3.59
C PHE A 47 -10.94 -7.65 -4.96
N SER A 48 -10.09 -8.68 -5.01
CA SER A 48 -9.54 -9.26 -6.24
C SER A 48 -8.90 -8.21 -7.15
N ASN A 49 -8.16 -7.32 -6.56
CA ASN A 49 -7.60 -6.14 -7.21
C ASN A 49 -6.08 -6.24 -7.43
N ARG A 50 -5.30 -6.60 -6.39
CA ARG A 50 -3.83 -6.53 -6.43
C ARG A 50 -3.20 -7.56 -7.34
N HIS A 51 -3.52 -8.84 -7.21
CA HIS A 51 -2.90 -9.93 -7.95
C HIS A 51 -1.37 -9.76 -8.07
N ALA A 52 -0.70 -9.54 -6.94
CA ALA A 52 0.76 -9.44 -6.88
C ALA A 52 1.42 -10.80 -7.11
N VAL A 53 0.71 -11.87 -6.78
CA VAL A 53 1.06 -13.25 -7.08
C VAL A 53 -0.02 -13.81 -8.02
N VAL A 54 0.39 -14.41 -9.10
CA VAL A 54 -0.48 -15.10 -10.05
C VAL A 54 -0.19 -16.60 -10.03
N ILE A 55 -1.22 -17.40 -10.22
CA ILE A 55 -1.14 -18.86 -10.17
C ILE A 55 -1.48 -19.39 -11.56
N ASP A 56 -0.61 -20.23 -12.09
CA ASP A 56 -0.86 -20.97 -13.31
C ASP A 56 -1.99 -21.97 -13.07
N LYS A 57 -3.00 -21.94 -13.93
CA LYS A 57 -4.19 -22.81 -13.81
C LYS A 57 -3.92 -24.25 -14.15
N GLU A 58 -2.90 -24.54 -14.96
CA GLU A 58 -2.59 -25.88 -15.43
C GLU A 58 -1.74 -26.66 -14.43
N ASN A 59 -0.75 -26.01 -13.83
CA ASN A 59 0.24 -26.67 -13.00
C ASN A 59 0.30 -26.18 -11.54
N GLY A 60 -0.47 -25.12 -11.21
CA GLY A 60 -0.50 -24.54 -9.86
C GLY A 60 0.75 -23.74 -9.47
N GLN A 61 1.68 -23.52 -10.40
CA GLN A 61 2.88 -22.75 -10.10
C GLN A 61 2.56 -21.28 -9.84
N GLU A 62 3.21 -20.74 -8.83
CA GLU A 62 3.10 -19.33 -8.47
C GLU A 62 4.17 -18.50 -9.16
N TRP A 63 3.77 -17.34 -9.64
CA TRP A 63 4.66 -16.36 -10.21
C TRP A 63 4.38 -14.98 -9.63
N THR A 64 5.43 -14.31 -9.17
CA THR A 64 5.41 -12.97 -8.61
C THR A 64 6.10 -12.01 -9.59
N PRO A 65 5.38 -11.29 -10.45
CA PRO A 65 5.96 -10.50 -11.54
C PRO A 65 7.05 -9.53 -11.09
N LEU A 66 6.85 -8.82 -9.97
CA LEU A 66 7.79 -7.82 -9.47
C LEU A 66 9.15 -8.40 -9.05
N ARG A 67 9.23 -9.69 -8.75
CA ARG A 67 10.51 -10.36 -8.45
C ARG A 67 11.44 -10.39 -9.65
N SER A 68 10.94 -10.25 -10.87
CA SER A 68 11.79 -10.15 -12.06
C SER A 68 12.62 -8.85 -12.13
N LEU A 69 12.29 -7.85 -11.32
CA LEU A 69 12.99 -6.57 -11.25
C LEU A 69 14.18 -6.57 -10.28
N ILE A 70 14.35 -7.62 -9.49
CA ILE A 70 15.31 -7.73 -8.39
C ILE A 70 16.16 -8.97 -8.54
N THR A 71 17.36 -8.94 -7.98
CA THR A 71 18.29 -10.09 -7.94
C THR A 71 18.25 -10.84 -6.63
N ASP A 72 17.87 -10.16 -5.54
CA ASP A 72 17.68 -10.75 -4.21
C ASP A 72 16.18 -10.88 -3.92
N GLU A 73 15.69 -12.12 -3.86
CA GLU A 73 14.29 -12.40 -3.59
C GLU A 73 13.80 -11.85 -2.23
N ASN A 74 14.73 -11.60 -1.30
CA ASN A 74 14.44 -11.01 0.00
C ASN A 74 14.07 -9.52 -0.04
N GLN A 75 14.01 -8.93 -1.22
CA GLN A 75 13.56 -7.55 -1.39
C GLN A 75 12.06 -7.40 -1.63
N PHE A 76 11.32 -8.48 -1.93
CA PHE A 76 9.90 -8.40 -2.19
C PHE A 76 9.10 -9.54 -1.56
N PHE A 77 8.29 -9.17 -0.57
CA PHE A 77 7.38 -10.08 0.12
C PHE A 77 5.94 -9.59 0.04
N VAL A 78 5.05 -10.42 -0.47
CA VAL A 78 3.61 -10.25 -0.33
C VAL A 78 3.05 -11.53 0.26
N VAL A 79 2.48 -11.44 1.46
CA VAL A 79 2.08 -12.62 2.25
C VAL A 79 0.66 -12.46 2.78
N ASP A 80 -0.07 -13.56 2.77
CA ASP A 80 -1.35 -13.65 3.45
C ASP A 80 -1.08 -13.90 4.94
N SER A 81 -1.55 -12.98 5.78
CA SER A 81 -1.32 -13.01 7.22
C SER A 81 -2.23 -14.01 7.93
N LEU A 82 -1.91 -14.28 9.18
CA LEU A 82 -2.82 -14.95 10.10
C LEU A 82 -4.09 -14.12 10.32
N LEU A 83 -5.16 -14.81 10.72
CA LEU A 83 -6.44 -14.19 11.06
C LEU A 83 -6.37 -13.58 12.47
N SER A 84 -5.52 -12.58 12.63
CA SER A 84 -5.36 -11.81 13.85
C SER A 84 -4.75 -10.45 13.50
N GLU A 85 -5.55 -9.41 13.55
CA GLU A 85 -5.13 -8.03 13.31
C GLU A 85 -4.07 -7.61 14.32
N TYR A 86 -4.25 -7.98 15.58
CA TYR A 86 -3.30 -7.69 16.66
C TYR A 86 -1.91 -8.25 16.36
N ALA A 87 -1.83 -9.54 16.06
CA ALA A 87 -0.57 -10.22 15.82
C ALA A 87 0.08 -9.75 14.51
N ALA A 88 -0.71 -9.61 13.43
CA ALA A 88 -0.21 -9.19 12.14
C ALA A 88 0.31 -7.74 12.20
N MET A 89 -0.46 -6.80 12.76
CA MET A 89 -0.05 -5.42 12.89
C MET A 89 1.19 -5.28 13.79
N GLY A 90 1.22 -6.00 14.92
CA GLY A 90 2.37 -6.00 15.83
C GLY A 90 3.64 -6.51 15.17
N PHE A 91 3.52 -7.57 14.34
CA PHE A 91 4.66 -8.09 13.58
C PHE A 91 5.17 -7.07 12.55
N GLU A 92 4.28 -6.50 11.74
CA GLU A 92 4.68 -5.56 10.70
C GLU A 92 5.23 -4.25 11.29
N TYR A 93 4.71 -3.81 12.43
CA TYR A 93 5.29 -2.71 13.18
C TYR A 93 6.76 -3.02 13.56
N GLY A 94 7.00 -4.14 14.25
CA GLY A 94 8.35 -4.55 14.66
C GLY A 94 9.29 -4.76 13.46
N TYR A 95 8.78 -5.31 12.36
CA TYR A 95 9.56 -5.46 11.13
C TYR A 95 10.01 -4.10 10.58
N SER A 96 9.13 -3.10 10.57
CA SER A 96 9.44 -1.74 10.09
C SER A 96 10.47 -1.01 10.95
N VAL A 97 10.52 -1.32 12.25
CA VAL A 97 11.51 -0.76 13.17
C VAL A 97 12.92 -1.30 12.87
N ILE A 98 13.01 -2.61 12.60
CA ILE A 98 14.30 -3.29 12.33
C ILE A 98 14.77 -3.06 10.88
N ARG A 99 13.85 -2.84 9.96
CA ARG A 99 14.13 -2.62 8.53
C ARG A 99 13.63 -1.24 8.07
N PRO A 100 14.23 -0.15 8.56
CA PRO A 100 13.76 1.21 8.27
C PRO A 100 13.89 1.62 6.80
N GLU A 101 14.70 0.90 6.01
CA GLU A 101 14.84 1.09 4.57
C GLU A 101 13.73 0.42 3.75
N ALA A 102 12.93 -0.43 4.38
CA ALA A 102 11.87 -1.17 3.71
C ALA A 102 10.53 -0.42 3.75
N LEU A 103 9.75 -0.51 2.67
CA LEU A 103 8.32 -0.19 2.69
C LEU A 103 7.57 -1.37 3.30
N VAL A 104 7.13 -1.21 4.54
CA VAL A 104 6.38 -2.24 5.28
C VAL A 104 4.93 -1.82 5.38
N MET A 105 4.03 -2.67 4.90
CA MET A 105 2.61 -2.37 4.80
C MET A 105 1.79 -3.50 5.43
N TRP A 106 0.89 -3.13 6.32
CA TRP A 106 -0.16 -4.00 6.82
C TRP A 106 -1.51 -3.59 6.21
N GLU A 107 -2.18 -4.52 5.55
CA GLU A 107 -3.51 -4.30 4.97
C GLU A 107 -4.59 -5.00 5.80
N ALA A 108 -5.49 -4.22 6.38
CA ALA A 108 -6.70 -4.77 6.96
C ALA A 108 -7.60 -5.33 5.85
N GLN A 109 -8.30 -6.44 6.11
CA GLN A 109 -9.29 -6.97 5.15
C GLN A 109 -10.37 -5.93 4.84
N PHE A 110 -10.86 -5.27 5.88
CA PHE A 110 -11.63 -4.03 5.87
C PHE A 110 -11.08 -3.13 6.95
N GLY A 111 -11.09 -1.82 6.72
CA GLY A 111 -10.56 -0.87 7.69
C GLY A 111 -11.25 -0.91 9.05
N ASP A 112 -12.52 -1.33 9.08
CA ASP A 112 -13.31 -1.58 10.30
C ASP A 112 -12.56 -2.50 11.27
N PHE A 113 -11.84 -3.50 10.76
CA PHE A 113 -11.16 -4.51 11.57
C PHE A 113 -9.84 -4.03 12.18
N ALA A 114 -9.40 -2.80 11.88
CA ALA A 114 -8.27 -2.20 12.57
C ALA A 114 -8.50 -2.09 14.09
N ASN A 115 -9.76 -2.14 14.54
CA ASN A 115 -10.10 -2.18 15.96
C ASN A 115 -9.51 -3.42 16.68
N GLY A 116 -9.33 -4.54 15.97
CA GLY A 116 -8.67 -5.73 16.51
C GLY A 116 -7.17 -5.51 16.81
N ALA A 117 -6.56 -4.50 16.23
CA ALA A 117 -5.18 -4.09 16.47
C ALA A 117 -5.06 -2.78 17.26
N GLN A 118 -6.14 -2.29 17.88
CA GLN A 118 -6.17 -0.97 18.51
C GLN A 118 -5.07 -0.79 19.57
N THR A 119 -4.78 -1.80 20.36
CA THR A 119 -3.68 -1.75 21.34
C THR A 119 -2.33 -1.50 20.67
N ILE A 120 -2.06 -2.15 19.55
CA ILE A 120 -0.81 -1.92 18.79
C ILE A 120 -0.79 -0.51 18.21
N ILE A 121 -1.93 -0.03 17.73
CA ILE A 121 -2.05 1.32 17.18
C ILE A 121 -1.79 2.36 18.28
N ASP A 122 -2.42 2.23 19.44
CA ASP A 122 -2.31 3.20 20.53
C ASP A 122 -0.93 3.16 21.20
N GLU A 123 -0.41 1.97 21.48
CA GLU A 123 0.80 1.81 22.29
C GLU A 123 2.10 1.93 21.49
N PHE A 124 2.06 1.57 20.18
CA PHE A 124 3.27 1.53 19.37
C PHE A 124 3.18 2.50 18.18
N VAL A 125 2.20 2.34 17.28
CA VAL A 125 2.13 3.14 16.05
C VAL A 125 2.05 4.62 16.36
N SER A 126 1.18 5.03 17.28
CA SER A 126 0.94 6.44 17.59
C SER A 126 1.94 7.05 18.57
N SER A 127 2.59 6.26 19.43
CA SER A 127 3.26 6.78 20.62
C SER A 127 4.68 6.28 20.88
N ALA A 128 5.18 5.28 20.16
CA ALA A 128 6.50 4.69 20.41
C ALA A 128 7.66 5.69 20.27
N LEU A 129 7.54 6.63 19.34
CA LEU A 129 8.55 7.68 19.20
C LEU A 129 8.67 8.52 20.47
N GLN A 130 7.55 8.89 21.06
CA GLN A 130 7.51 9.73 22.26
C GLN A 130 7.94 8.95 23.51
N LYS A 131 7.50 7.70 23.61
CA LYS A 131 7.83 6.85 24.77
C LYS A 131 9.28 6.39 24.78
N TRP A 132 9.81 5.99 23.61
CA TRP A 132 11.07 5.24 23.54
C TRP A 132 12.06 5.78 22.50
N GLY A 133 11.72 6.84 21.78
CA GLY A 133 12.51 7.34 20.65
C GLY A 133 12.51 6.38 19.44
N GLU A 134 11.62 5.39 19.42
CA GLU A 134 11.56 4.36 18.40
C GLU A 134 10.83 4.87 17.18
N ARG A 135 11.44 4.68 16.00
CA ARG A 135 10.90 5.14 14.72
C ARG A 135 10.42 3.97 13.89
N SER A 136 9.23 4.11 13.36
CA SER A 136 8.62 3.19 12.44
C SER A 136 8.15 3.93 11.19
N SER A 137 8.23 3.29 10.03
CA SER A 137 7.64 3.76 8.78
C SER A 137 6.52 2.84 8.31
N VAL A 138 5.90 2.08 9.22
CA VAL A 138 4.82 1.16 8.87
C VAL A 138 3.65 1.89 8.23
N VAL A 139 3.10 1.29 7.18
CA VAL A 139 1.91 1.79 6.49
C VAL A 139 0.72 0.89 6.82
N LEU A 140 -0.36 1.48 7.25
CA LEU A 140 -1.65 0.82 7.42
C LEU A 140 -2.51 1.11 6.19
N LEU A 141 -2.93 0.06 5.47
CA LEU A 141 -3.90 0.16 4.39
C LEU A 141 -5.27 -0.25 4.91
N LEU A 142 -6.18 0.70 4.96
CA LEU A 142 -7.50 0.53 5.58
C LEU A 142 -8.61 0.78 4.54
N PRO A 143 -9.15 -0.29 3.91
CA PRO A 143 -10.26 -0.13 2.99
C PRO A 143 -11.45 0.54 3.66
N HIS A 144 -11.91 1.66 3.07
CA HIS A 144 -12.96 2.53 3.61
C HIS A 144 -13.94 2.94 2.52
N GLY A 145 -15.23 3.00 2.88
CA GLY A 145 -16.31 3.47 2.00
C GLY A 145 -17.65 2.82 2.35
N TYR A 146 -18.73 3.50 2.03
CA TYR A 146 -20.10 3.09 2.38
C TYR A 146 -20.84 2.44 1.19
N GLU A 147 -20.11 1.77 0.31
CA GLU A 147 -20.67 1.16 -0.90
C GLU A 147 -21.28 -0.22 -0.65
N GLY A 148 -22.28 -0.29 0.21
CA GLY A 148 -23.22 -1.41 0.30
C GLY A 148 -22.69 -2.74 0.87
N GLN A 149 -21.72 -2.73 1.80
CA GLN A 149 -21.16 -3.96 2.36
C GLN A 149 -21.58 -4.26 3.80
N GLY A 150 -22.46 -3.46 4.36
CA GLY A 150 -22.98 -3.65 5.69
C GLY A 150 -22.26 -2.87 6.79
N PRO A 151 -22.72 -2.97 8.05
CA PRO A 151 -22.28 -2.10 9.14
C PRO A 151 -20.83 -2.30 9.56
N ASP A 152 -20.29 -3.53 9.43
CA ASP A 152 -18.95 -3.86 9.89
C ASP A 152 -17.91 -3.88 8.75
N HIS A 153 -18.28 -3.36 7.57
CA HIS A 153 -17.47 -3.40 6.34
C HIS A 153 -17.53 -2.06 5.61
N SER A 154 -17.64 -0.96 6.33
CA SER A 154 -17.83 0.37 5.74
C SER A 154 -16.81 1.38 6.23
N SER A 155 -16.68 1.58 7.54
CA SER A 155 -15.87 2.64 8.10
C SER A 155 -14.58 2.13 8.75
N ALA A 156 -13.45 2.61 8.26
CA ALA A 156 -12.17 2.48 8.96
C ALA A 156 -12.05 3.41 10.18
N ARG A 157 -13.08 4.16 10.51
CA ARG A 157 -13.16 5.10 11.63
C ARG A 157 -12.02 6.13 11.59
N ILE A 158 -12.01 6.92 10.53
CA ILE A 158 -11.02 7.97 10.25
C ILE A 158 -10.82 8.87 11.46
N GLU A 159 -11.89 9.21 12.14
CA GLU A 159 -11.91 10.06 13.34
C GLU A 159 -11.01 9.55 14.47
N ARG A 160 -10.85 8.23 14.62
CA ARG A 160 -9.97 7.65 15.64
C ARG A 160 -8.51 7.95 15.35
N PHE A 161 -8.11 7.81 14.09
CA PHE A 161 -6.73 8.11 13.69
C PHE A 161 -6.44 9.61 13.75
N LEU A 162 -7.40 10.45 13.36
CA LEU A 162 -7.25 11.90 13.49
C LEU A 162 -7.12 12.34 14.95
N GLN A 163 -7.84 11.70 15.88
CA GLN A 163 -7.68 11.96 17.32
C GLN A 163 -6.32 11.55 17.87
N LEU A 164 -5.69 10.52 17.28
CA LEU A 164 -4.36 10.07 17.68
C LEU A 164 -3.23 10.93 17.10
N CYS A 165 -3.54 11.82 16.15
CA CYS A 165 -2.53 12.72 15.56
C CYS A 165 -2.11 13.79 16.56
N ALA A 166 -0.84 13.77 16.93
CA ALA A 166 -0.22 14.75 17.79
C ALA A 166 1.27 14.89 17.46
N GLU A 167 1.82 16.09 17.51
CA GLU A 167 3.27 16.35 17.33
C GLU A 167 3.86 15.71 16.04
N GLN A 168 3.06 15.63 14.99
CA GLN A 168 3.45 15.02 13.71
C GLN A 168 3.87 13.54 13.86
N ASN A 169 3.25 12.81 14.76
CA ASN A 169 3.56 11.42 15.06
C ASN A 169 3.25 10.45 13.91
N MET A 170 2.26 10.77 13.06
CA MET A 170 1.86 9.94 11.91
C MET A 170 1.33 10.80 10.75
N THR A 171 1.32 10.22 9.57
CA THR A 171 0.63 10.77 8.40
C THR A 171 -0.70 10.05 8.21
N VAL A 172 -1.78 10.81 8.04
CA VAL A 172 -3.10 10.28 7.70
C VAL A 172 -3.50 10.78 6.32
N ALA A 173 -3.82 9.87 5.41
CA ALA A 173 -4.09 10.20 4.02
C ALA A 173 -5.24 9.37 3.42
N GLN A 174 -5.98 10.01 2.51
CA GLN A 174 -6.96 9.35 1.65
C GLN A 174 -6.72 9.80 0.20
N PRO A 175 -5.91 9.05 -0.57
CA PRO A 175 -5.64 9.41 -1.95
C PRO A 175 -6.90 9.35 -2.80
N SER A 176 -7.06 10.31 -3.72
CA SER A 176 -8.24 10.45 -4.57
C SER A 176 -8.07 9.86 -5.97
N SER A 177 -6.87 9.38 -6.30
CA SER A 177 -6.57 8.76 -7.59
C SER A 177 -5.43 7.74 -7.47
N PRO A 178 -5.30 6.79 -8.42
CA PRO A 178 -4.15 5.88 -8.50
C PRO A 178 -2.81 6.61 -8.55
N ALA A 179 -2.74 7.73 -9.26
CA ALA A 179 -1.55 8.56 -9.35
C ALA A 179 -1.18 9.18 -8.00
N SER A 180 -2.14 9.75 -7.27
CA SER A 180 -1.87 10.31 -5.94
C SER A 180 -1.41 9.22 -4.96
N TYR A 181 -1.96 8.00 -5.05
CA TYR A 181 -1.53 6.88 -4.25
C TYR A 181 -0.10 6.42 -4.60
N PHE A 182 0.23 6.31 -5.88
CA PHE A 182 1.59 6.04 -6.35
C PHE A 182 2.60 7.03 -5.75
N HIS A 183 2.32 8.33 -5.87
CA HIS A 183 3.21 9.36 -5.35
C HIS A 183 3.29 9.37 -3.83
N LEU A 184 2.19 9.09 -3.13
CA LEU A 184 2.16 9.01 -1.67
C LEU A 184 3.11 7.92 -1.15
N LEU A 185 3.10 6.73 -1.74
CA LEU A 185 3.99 5.64 -1.33
C LEU A 185 5.47 6.00 -1.58
N ARG A 186 5.77 6.59 -2.73
CA ARG A 186 7.13 7.03 -3.04
C ARG A 186 7.59 8.16 -2.12
N TRP A 187 6.74 9.15 -1.88
CA TRP A 187 7.02 10.23 -0.94
C TRP A 187 7.29 9.70 0.46
N HIS A 188 6.50 8.75 0.92
CA HIS A 188 6.68 8.13 2.24
C HIS A 188 8.09 7.53 2.39
N MET A 189 8.58 6.83 1.38
CA MET A 189 9.93 6.25 1.40
C MET A 189 11.03 7.28 1.20
N ALA A 190 10.80 8.34 0.45
CA ALA A 190 11.76 9.43 0.25
C ALA A 190 11.88 10.35 1.47
N ASN A 191 10.87 10.36 2.36
CA ASN A 191 10.85 11.23 3.52
C ASN A 191 11.87 10.76 4.57
N PRO A 192 12.88 11.57 4.94
CA PRO A 192 13.86 11.21 5.95
C PRO A 192 13.26 11.08 7.36
N THR A 193 12.13 11.75 7.59
CA THR A 193 11.41 11.67 8.85
C THR A 193 10.54 10.42 8.86
N ARG A 194 11.09 9.33 9.35
CA ARG A 194 10.36 8.07 9.46
C ARG A 194 9.21 8.20 10.45
N ARG A 195 7.98 8.07 9.95
CA ARG A 195 6.72 8.13 10.71
C ARG A 195 5.76 7.09 10.14
N PRO A 196 4.89 6.49 10.96
CA PRO A 196 3.79 5.68 10.46
C PRO A 196 2.88 6.45 9.51
N MET A 197 2.29 5.75 8.55
CA MET A 197 1.31 6.31 7.64
C MET A 197 0.03 5.47 7.65
N VAL A 198 -1.11 6.13 7.76
CA VAL A 198 -2.43 5.51 7.65
C VAL A 198 -3.06 5.95 6.34
N VAL A 199 -3.36 4.98 5.48
CA VAL A 199 -3.98 5.22 4.18
C VAL A 199 -5.38 4.63 4.19
N PHE A 200 -6.39 5.49 4.08
CA PHE A 200 -7.76 5.05 3.83
C PHE A 200 -7.91 4.77 2.34
N THR A 201 -7.93 3.47 1.99
CA THR A 201 -8.04 3.06 0.59
C THR A 201 -9.51 3.08 0.18
N PRO A 202 -9.88 3.89 -0.84
CA PRO A 202 -11.29 4.00 -1.25
C PRO A 202 -11.77 2.69 -1.86
N LYS A 203 -12.76 2.02 -1.25
CA LYS A 203 -13.30 0.74 -1.75
C LYS A 203 -13.89 0.86 -3.16
N SER A 204 -14.50 1.99 -3.47
CA SER A 204 -14.98 2.29 -4.82
C SER A 204 -13.87 2.16 -5.87
N MET A 205 -12.68 2.70 -5.59
CA MET A 205 -11.54 2.62 -6.50
C MET A 205 -10.90 1.24 -6.57
N LEU A 206 -10.92 0.47 -5.47
CA LEU A 206 -10.44 -0.92 -5.46
C LEU A 206 -11.26 -1.83 -6.38
N ARG A 207 -12.51 -1.45 -6.66
CA ARG A 207 -13.47 -2.21 -7.48
C ARG A 207 -13.63 -1.69 -8.90
N LEU A 208 -13.18 -0.47 -9.17
CA LEU A 208 -13.27 0.10 -10.50
C LEU A 208 -12.39 -0.67 -11.48
N LYS A 209 -12.97 -1.03 -12.63
CA LYS A 209 -12.25 -1.78 -13.66
C LYS A 209 -11.19 -0.93 -14.38
N VAL A 210 -11.40 0.36 -14.47
CA VAL A 210 -10.47 1.36 -15.03
C VAL A 210 -10.82 2.70 -14.40
N VAL A 211 -9.84 3.42 -13.89
CA VAL A 211 -9.98 4.85 -13.60
C VAL A 211 -9.38 5.59 -14.78
N ASP A 212 -10.19 6.40 -15.43
CA ASP A 212 -9.76 7.25 -16.53
C ASP A 212 -8.83 8.35 -15.98
N ASN A 213 -7.60 7.97 -15.73
CA ASN A 213 -6.54 8.92 -15.48
C ASN A 213 -5.98 9.29 -16.87
N HIS A 214 -6.74 10.04 -17.63
CA HIS A 214 -6.11 10.84 -18.67
C HIS A 214 -5.04 11.65 -17.95
N CYS A 215 -3.83 11.18 -18.03
CA CYS A 215 -2.64 12.00 -17.94
C CYS A 215 -2.83 13.01 -19.07
N GLY A 216 -3.55 14.09 -18.76
CA GLY A 216 -3.91 15.07 -19.74
C GLY A 216 -2.65 15.48 -20.48
N GLN A 217 -2.75 15.59 -21.79
CA GLN A 217 -1.75 16.22 -22.65
C GLN A 217 -1.53 17.70 -22.27
N ASP A 218 -1.94 18.08 -21.07
CA ASP A 218 -1.74 19.40 -20.53
C ASP A 218 -0.30 19.52 -20.04
N GLU A 219 0.47 20.35 -20.71
CA GLU A 219 1.90 20.59 -20.47
C GLU A 219 2.24 21.05 -19.03
N SER A 220 1.24 21.28 -18.20
CA SER A 220 1.38 21.63 -16.79
C SER A 220 1.66 20.43 -15.86
N ASN A 221 1.61 19.20 -16.35
CA ASN A 221 1.78 18.00 -15.52
C ASN A 221 3.25 17.53 -15.45
N TRP A 222 4.14 18.46 -15.08
CA TRP A 222 5.57 18.25 -14.84
C TRP A 222 5.89 17.14 -13.83
N LEU A 223 4.93 16.76 -12.97
CA LEU A 223 5.05 15.65 -12.04
C LEU A 223 5.23 14.29 -12.75
N TRP A 224 4.63 14.12 -13.94
CA TRP A 224 4.78 12.89 -14.71
C TRP A 224 6.05 12.86 -15.56
N ARG A 225 6.48 14.00 -16.11
CA ARG A 225 7.74 14.10 -16.87
C ARG A 225 8.95 13.78 -16.00
N GLY A 226 9.00 14.27 -14.76
CA GLY A 226 10.08 13.95 -13.82
C GLY A 226 10.21 12.48 -13.46
N LEU A 227 9.13 11.68 -13.58
CA LEU A 227 9.14 10.24 -13.31
C LEU A 227 9.75 9.43 -14.46
N PHE A 228 9.49 9.81 -15.71
CA PHE A 228 10.03 9.12 -16.89
C PHE A 228 11.48 9.51 -17.17
N ASP A 229 11.87 10.74 -16.90
CA ASP A 229 13.25 11.22 -17.10
C ASP A 229 14.23 10.62 -16.07
N HIS A 230 13.76 10.23 -14.88
CA HIS A 230 14.60 9.53 -13.87
C HIS A 230 14.66 8.00 -14.08
N CYS A 231 13.88 7.43 -14.98
CA CYS A 231 14.00 6.03 -15.38
C CYS A 231 15.05 5.79 -16.49
N HIS A 232 15.71 6.83 -16.99
CA HIS A 232 16.72 6.76 -18.05
C HIS A 232 18.15 7.12 -17.59
N HIS A 233 18.39 7.22 -16.29
CA HIS A 233 19.75 7.39 -15.75
C HIS A 233 20.06 6.34 -14.69
#